data_4bba0f179e439bec6bf28452d42362c8
#
_entry.id   4bba0f179e439bec6bf28452d42362c8
#
_cell.length_a   1.000
_cell.length_b   1.000
_cell.length_c   1.000
_cell.angle_alpha   90.00
_cell.angle_beta   90.00
_cell.angle_gamma   90.00
#
_symmetry.space_group_name_H-M   'P 1'
#
loop_
_entity.id
_entity.type
_entity.pdbx_description
1 polymer ?
#
loop_
_entity_poly.entity_id
_entity_poly.type
_entity_poly.pdbx_seq_one_letter_code
_entity_poly.pdbx_strand_id
1 'polypeptide(L)'
;ENLALIINGRPVYFIPAPDPTKADYTAYGINKALLIDNSGAFRDETALSKHLQGKGVDKVLLTAPGKGIPNIVHGVNQSDVTKSERIISAASCTTNAISPVLKVVNDHFGIERGHLETIHAYTNDQNLVDNMHSKYRRGRAAAMNMVITETGAGKAVDKCIPGLGQKLTSSAIRVPV
;
A
#
# COMPACT_ATOMS: atom_id res chain seq x y z
N GLU A 1 12.37 -26.74 -16.73
CA GLU A 1 11.84 -27.18 -15.43
C GLU A 1 11.24 -25.96 -14.71
N ASN A 2 9.97 -26.07 -14.30
CA ASN A 2 9.33 -24.99 -13.56
C ASN A 2 9.84 -25.01 -12.12
N LEU A 3 10.51 -23.95 -11.69
CA LEU A 3 10.95 -23.81 -10.31
C LEU A 3 9.73 -23.55 -9.42
N ALA A 4 9.54 -24.40 -8.41
CA ALA A 4 8.43 -24.26 -7.47
C ALA A 4 8.89 -24.49 -6.03
N LEU A 5 8.26 -23.74 -5.10
CA LEU A 5 8.31 -24.02 -3.67
C LEU A 5 7.07 -24.82 -3.27
N ILE A 6 7.21 -25.68 -2.28
CA ILE A 6 6.06 -26.34 -1.65
C ILE A 6 5.75 -25.61 -0.34
N ILE A 7 4.61 -24.95 -0.28
CA ILE A 7 4.15 -24.21 0.90
C ILE A 7 2.84 -24.83 1.37
N ASN A 8 2.82 -25.35 2.59
CA ASN A 8 1.64 -26.04 3.17
C ASN A 8 1.08 -27.14 2.23
N GLY A 9 1.97 -27.91 1.59
CA GLY A 9 1.61 -29.00 0.66
C GLY A 9 1.14 -28.55 -0.73
N ARG A 10 1.21 -27.24 -1.05
CA ARG A 10 0.79 -26.69 -2.34
C ARG A 10 1.99 -26.16 -3.11
N PRO A 11 2.09 -26.43 -4.43
CA PRO A 11 3.15 -25.83 -5.24
C PRO A 11 2.90 -24.35 -5.47
N VAL A 12 3.95 -23.54 -5.27
CA VAL A 12 4.00 -22.12 -5.58
C VAL A 12 5.06 -21.93 -6.65
N TYR A 13 4.65 -21.62 -7.87
CA TYR A 13 5.55 -21.49 -9.00
C TYR A 13 6.28 -20.16 -9.01
N PHE A 14 7.57 -20.19 -9.30
CA PHE A 14 8.36 -19.01 -9.63
C PHE A 14 8.29 -18.72 -11.11
N ILE A 15 7.85 -17.51 -11.46
CA ILE A 15 7.83 -17.03 -12.84
C ILE A 15 8.95 -15.99 -12.98
N PRO A 16 10.10 -16.34 -13.59
CA PRO A 16 11.22 -15.42 -13.73
C PRO A 16 10.94 -14.42 -14.87
N ALA A 17 10.12 -13.41 -14.58
CA ALA A 17 9.80 -12.35 -15.52
C ALA A 17 10.16 -10.99 -14.88
N PRO A 18 11.40 -10.50 -15.05
CA PRO A 18 11.83 -9.20 -14.53
C PRO A 18 11.01 -8.03 -15.09
N ASP A 19 10.48 -8.19 -16.30
CA ASP A 19 9.55 -7.27 -16.94
C ASP A 19 8.13 -7.86 -16.88
N PRO A 20 7.20 -7.24 -16.15
CA PRO A 20 5.85 -7.76 -15.99
C PRO A 20 5.07 -7.88 -17.30
N THR A 21 5.45 -7.11 -18.33
CA THR A 21 4.79 -7.19 -19.66
C THR A 21 5.06 -8.52 -20.37
N LYS A 22 6.12 -9.23 -19.98
CA LYS A 22 6.53 -10.51 -20.57
C LYS A 22 6.04 -11.72 -19.78
N ALA A 23 5.37 -11.50 -18.65
CA ALA A 23 4.84 -12.59 -17.85
C ALA A 23 3.68 -13.30 -18.57
N ASP A 24 3.74 -14.62 -18.62
CA ASP A 24 2.66 -15.46 -19.18
C ASP A 24 2.10 -16.37 -18.08
N TYR A 25 1.04 -15.92 -17.43
CA TYR A 25 0.37 -16.69 -16.38
C TYR A 25 -0.53 -17.78 -16.95
N THR A 26 -0.90 -17.68 -18.26
CA THR A 26 -1.75 -18.67 -18.91
C THR A 26 -1.05 -20.02 -19.08
N ALA A 27 0.29 -20.02 -19.16
CA ALA A 27 1.12 -21.24 -19.16
C ALA A 27 0.94 -22.07 -17.87
N TYR A 28 0.44 -21.45 -16.78
CA TYR A 28 0.14 -22.09 -15.51
C TYR A 28 -1.36 -22.28 -15.28
N GLY A 29 -2.18 -22.16 -16.33
CA GLY A 29 -3.64 -22.29 -16.26
C GLY A 29 -4.36 -21.09 -15.63
N ILE A 30 -3.66 -19.97 -15.41
CA ILE A 30 -4.22 -18.78 -14.77
C ILE A 30 -4.77 -17.83 -15.84
N ASN A 31 -6.07 -17.56 -15.77
CA ASN A 31 -6.78 -16.66 -16.67
C ASN A 31 -7.65 -15.69 -15.87
N LYS A 32 -7.77 -14.44 -16.33
CA LYS A 32 -8.54 -13.37 -15.68
C LYS A 32 -8.18 -13.18 -14.20
N ALA A 33 -6.89 -13.22 -13.90
CA ALA A 33 -6.41 -13.10 -12.54
C ALA A 33 -6.51 -11.67 -12.01
N LEU A 34 -6.76 -11.56 -10.70
CA LEU A 34 -6.40 -10.39 -9.91
C LEU A 34 -4.95 -10.55 -9.48
N LEU A 35 -4.05 -9.74 -10.08
CA LEU A 35 -2.65 -9.69 -9.67
C LEU A 35 -2.50 -8.79 -8.45
N ILE A 36 -1.82 -9.28 -7.42
CA ILE A 36 -1.52 -8.50 -6.22
C ILE A 36 -0.05 -8.06 -6.31
N ASP A 37 0.18 -6.74 -6.42
CA ASP A 37 1.53 -6.17 -6.39
C ASP A 37 1.89 -5.71 -4.98
N ASN A 38 2.85 -6.39 -4.40
CA ASN A 38 3.48 -6.05 -3.13
C ASN A 38 5.01 -5.90 -3.26
N SER A 39 5.51 -5.73 -4.48
CA SER A 39 6.94 -5.63 -4.78
C SER A 39 7.58 -4.34 -4.27
N GLY A 40 6.80 -3.26 -4.12
CA GLY A 40 7.30 -1.93 -3.80
C GLY A 40 7.92 -1.18 -4.99
N ALA A 41 8.00 -1.82 -6.17
CA ALA A 41 8.62 -1.25 -7.37
C ALA A 41 7.68 -0.29 -8.13
N PHE A 42 6.39 -0.60 -8.16
CA PHE A 42 5.39 0.15 -8.93
C PHE A 42 4.43 0.87 -7.98
N ARG A 43 4.07 2.15 -8.28
CA ARG A 43 3.21 2.95 -7.39
C ARG A 43 2.23 3.87 -8.10
N ASP A 44 2.33 3.99 -9.41
CA ASP A 44 1.45 4.82 -10.23
C ASP A 44 0.75 4.00 -11.31
N GLU A 45 -0.27 4.58 -11.92
CA GLU A 45 -1.08 3.92 -12.93
C GLU A 45 -0.24 3.43 -14.12
N THR A 46 0.69 4.27 -14.61
CA THR A 46 1.52 3.95 -15.77
C THR A 46 2.41 2.73 -15.50
N ALA A 47 3.03 2.68 -14.33
CA ALA A 47 3.90 1.56 -13.95
C ALA A 47 3.10 0.28 -13.71
N LEU A 48 1.97 0.37 -13.00
CA LEU A 48 1.11 -0.77 -12.68
C LEU A 48 0.37 -1.33 -13.91
N SER A 49 0.07 -0.49 -14.91
CA SER A 49 -0.56 -0.95 -16.16
C SER A 49 0.29 -1.94 -16.95
N LYS A 50 1.59 -1.98 -16.71
CA LYS A 50 2.48 -3.00 -17.29
C LYS A 50 2.07 -4.42 -16.91
N HIS A 51 1.55 -4.63 -15.71
CA HIS A 51 1.03 -5.93 -15.29
C HIS A 51 -0.18 -6.38 -16.12
N LEU A 52 -1.01 -5.43 -16.57
CA LEU A 52 -2.18 -5.73 -17.42
C LEU A 52 -1.81 -6.19 -18.83
N GLN A 53 -0.55 -6.00 -19.24
CA GLN A 53 -0.02 -6.50 -20.51
C GLN A 53 0.45 -7.94 -20.39
N GLY A 54 0.69 -8.43 -19.17
CA GLY A 54 0.98 -9.84 -18.90
C GLY A 54 -0.22 -10.72 -19.23
N LYS A 55 0.01 -11.84 -19.91
CA LYS A 55 -1.08 -12.72 -20.29
C LYS A 55 -1.73 -13.37 -19.07
N GLY A 56 -3.04 -13.33 -19.01
CA GLY A 56 -3.84 -13.91 -17.92
C GLY A 56 -4.20 -12.96 -16.81
N VAL A 57 -3.69 -11.69 -16.80
CA VAL A 57 -4.04 -10.68 -15.81
C VAL A 57 -5.25 -9.86 -16.27
N ASP A 58 -6.24 -9.74 -15.42
CA ASP A 58 -7.42 -8.90 -15.66
C ASP A 58 -7.41 -7.64 -14.80
N LYS A 59 -7.03 -7.74 -13.53
CA LYS A 59 -7.00 -6.62 -12.60
C LYS A 59 -5.71 -6.62 -11.78
N VAL A 60 -5.34 -5.44 -11.27
CA VAL A 60 -4.17 -5.24 -10.40
C VAL A 60 -4.59 -4.60 -9.10
N LEU A 61 -4.19 -5.18 -7.99
CA LEU A 61 -4.30 -4.62 -6.64
C LEU A 61 -2.91 -4.28 -6.12
N LEU A 62 -2.65 -3.00 -5.94
CA LEU A 62 -1.44 -2.53 -5.26
C LEU A 62 -1.64 -2.56 -3.74
N THR A 63 -0.74 -3.20 -2.99
CA THR A 63 -0.79 -3.26 -1.52
C THR A 63 -0.04 -2.11 -0.83
N ALA A 64 0.08 -0.97 -1.50
CA ALA A 64 0.74 0.24 -1.03
C ALA A 64 -0.05 1.47 -1.51
N PRO A 65 0.21 2.68 -0.98
CA PRO A 65 -0.45 3.89 -1.45
C PRO A 65 -0.22 4.15 -2.93
N GLY A 66 -1.29 4.19 -3.70
CA GLY A 66 -1.26 4.44 -5.14
C GLY A 66 -1.26 5.94 -5.47
N LYS A 67 -0.58 6.29 -6.57
CA LYS A 67 -0.60 7.64 -7.17
C LYS A 67 -1.44 7.62 -8.44
N GLY A 68 -2.42 8.52 -8.54
CA GLY A 68 -3.28 8.61 -9.72
C GLY A 68 -4.26 7.44 -9.89
N ILE A 69 -4.42 6.59 -8.91
CA ILE A 69 -5.34 5.45 -8.89
C ILE A 69 -6.22 5.48 -7.64
N PRO A 70 -7.41 4.86 -7.66
CA PRO A 70 -8.27 4.76 -6.48
C PRO A 70 -7.54 4.07 -5.30
N ASN A 71 -7.58 4.70 -4.13
CA ASN A 71 -7.08 4.13 -2.88
C ASN A 71 -8.29 3.72 -2.04
N ILE A 72 -8.43 2.42 -1.79
CA ILE A 72 -9.63 1.84 -1.22
C ILE A 72 -9.35 1.33 0.19
N VAL A 73 -10.24 1.68 1.10
CA VAL A 73 -10.30 1.16 2.46
C VAL A 73 -11.66 0.49 2.67
N HIS A 74 -11.65 -0.78 3.01
CA HIS A 74 -12.87 -1.53 3.26
C HIS A 74 -13.65 -0.95 4.45
N GLY A 75 -14.96 -0.85 4.34
CA GLY A 75 -15.81 -0.19 5.32
C GLY A 75 -15.87 1.33 5.22
N VAL A 76 -15.07 1.94 4.31
CA VAL A 76 -15.01 3.40 4.12
C VAL A 76 -15.50 3.81 2.73
N ASN A 77 -14.83 3.35 1.69
CA ASN A 77 -15.08 3.79 0.31
C ASN A 77 -15.03 2.66 -0.74
N GLN A 78 -15.20 1.40 -0.35
CA GLN A 78 -15.21 0.29 -1.31
C GLN A 78 -16.33 0.37 -2.35
N SER A 79 -17.42 1.08 -2.04
CA SER A 79 -18.52 1.32 -2.97
C SER A 79 -18.14 2.20 -4.15
N ASP A 80 -17.04 2.95 -4.03
CA ASP A 80 -16.58 3.86 -5.08
C ASP A 80 -15.87 3.11 -6.22
N VAL A 81 -15.51 1.82 -5.98
CA VAL A 81 -14.89 0.98 -7.00
C VAL A 81 -15.92 0.56 -8.03
N THR A 82 -15.70 0.96 -9.27
CA THR A 82 -16.51 0.52 -10.41
C THR A 82 -15.98 -0.77 -11.02
N LYS A 83 -16.82 -1.49 -11.78
CA LYS A 83 -16.38 -2.70 -12.50
C LYS A 83 -15.33 -2.41 -13.58
N SER A 84 -15.27 -1.17 -14.08
CA SER A 84 -14.32 -0.71 -15.08
C SER A 84 -12.92 -0.47 -14.50
N GLU A 85 -12.81 -0.27 -13.18
CA GLU A 85 -11.51 -0.08 -12.54
C GLU A 85 -10.69 -1.36 -12.62
N ARG A 86 -9.57 -1.27 -13.34
CA ARG A 86 -8.65 -2.41 -13.50
C ARG A 86 -7.45 -2.34 -12.58
N ILE A 87 -7.14 -1.15 -12.05
CA ILE A 87 -6.01 -0.91 -11.15
C ILE A 87 -6.53 -0.17 -9.93
N ILE A 88 -6.40 -0.78 -8.77
CA ILE A 88 -6.78 -0.19 -7.48
C ILE A 88 -5.66 -0.35 -6.46
N SER A 89 -5.66 0.49 -5.45
CA SER A 89 -4.73 0.42 -4.31
C SER A 89 -5.50 0.10 -3.03
N ALA A 90 -4.95 -0.78 -2.21
CA ALA A 90 -5.43 -1.05 -0.86
C ALA A 90 -4.99 0.03 0.16
N ALA A 91 -4.51 1.19 -0.31
CA ALA A 91 -4.01 2.30 0.50
C ALA A 91 -2.81 1.91 1.40
N SER A 92 -2.55 2.66 2.46
CA SER A 92 -1.48 2.37 3.42
C SER A 92 -2.00 1.67 4.67
N CYS A 93 -1.10 1.05 5.43
CA CYS A 93 -1.42 0.47 6.74
C CYS A 93 -2.04 1.50 7.69
N THR A 94 -1.46 2.71 7.78
CA THR A 94 -1.98 3.79 8.61
C THR A 94 -3.34 4.27 8.12
N THR A 95 -3.55 4.42 6.80
CA THR A 95 -4.84 4.81 6.23
C THR A 95 -5.92 3.77 6.56
N ASN A 96 -5.60 2.48 6.44
CA ASN A 96 -6.53 1.41 6.82
C ASN A 96 -6.86 1.39 8.31
N ALA A 97 -5.89 1.71 9.17
CA ALA A 97 -6.10 1.75 10.61
C ALA A 97 -7.01 2.91 11.03
N ILE A 98 -6.81 4.10 10.48
CA ILE A 98 -7.46 5.32 10.99
C ILE A 98 -8.75 5.68 10.25
N SER A 99 -8.85 5.40 8.94
CA SER A 99 -10.01 5.87 8.15
C SER A 99 -11.34 5.31 8.62
N PRO A 100 -11.48 4.02 9.00
CA PRO A 100 -12.74 3.52 9.56
C PRO A 100 -13.17 4.23 10.85
N VAL A 101 -12.20 4.51 11.73
CA VAL A 101 -12.46 5.24 12.98
C VAL A 101 -12.91 6.68 12.69
N LEU A 102 -12.15 7.36 11.83
CA LEU A 102 -12.48 8.74 11.43
C LEU A 102 -13.83 8.84 10.73
N LYS A 103 -14.17 7.84 9.91
CA LYS A 103 -15.46 7.79 9.23
C LYS A 103 -16.59 7.74 10.24
N VAL A 104 -16.55 6.84 11.21
CA VAL A 104 -17.58 6.71 12.23
C VAL A 104 -17.72 8.01 13.04
N VAL A 105 -16.61 8.58 13.49
CA VAL A 105 -16.62 9.83 14.27
C VAL A 105 -17.15 10.98 13.43
N ASN A 106 -16.71 11.10 12.19
CA ASN A 106 -17.13 12.20 11.30
C ASN A 106 -18.60 12.10 10.91
N ASP A 107 -19.10 10.89 10.66
CA ASP A 107 -20.49 10.68 10.24
C ASP A 107 -21.48 10.94 11.37
N HIS A 108 -21.11 10.72 12.64
CA HIS A 108 -22.00 10.87 13.78
C HIS A 108 -21.86 12.23 14.50
N PHE A 109 -20.67 12.79 14.56
CA PHE A 109 -20.39 13.98 15.36
C PHE A 109 -19.83 15.14 14.53
N GLY A 110 -19.32 14.85 13.33
CA GLY A 110 -18.53 15.79 12.56
C GLY A 110 -17.12 15.96 13.13
N ILE A 111 -16.17 16.30 12.26
CA ILE A 111 -14.78 16.63 12.67
C ILE A 111 -14.48 18.03 12.15
N GLU A 112 -14.21 18.95 13.04
CA GLU A 112 -13.77 20.31 12.68
C GLU A 112 -12.26 20.37 12.51
N ARG A 113 -11.50 19.81 13.47
CA ARG A 113 -10.04 19.75 13.47
C ARG A 113 -9.57 18.51 14.21
N GLY A 114 -8.40 18.01 13.86
CA GLY A 114 -7.80 16.87 14.55
C GLY A 114 -6.29 16.79 14.36
N HIS A 115 -5.66 16.04 15.26
CA HIS A 115 -4.26 15.64 15.13
C HIS A 115 -4.14 14.12 15.15
N LEU A 116 -3.42 13.58 14.17
CA LEU A 116 -3.14 12.17 14.06
C LEU A 116 -1.67 11.90 14.44
N GLU A 117 -1.48 11.28 15.60
CA GLU A 117 -0.18 10.78 16.01
C GLU A 117 -0.08 9.28 15.69
N THR A 118 0.96 8.90 14.95
CA THR A 118 1.23 7.51 14.60
C THR A 118 2.46 7.01 15.35
N ILE A 119 2.26 6.08 16.26
CA ILE A 119 3.35 5.30 16.88
C ILE A 119 3.45 4.00 16.10
N HIS A 120 4.54 3.85 15.33
CA HIS A 120 4.63 2.80 14.31
C HIS A 120 5.90 1.97 14.50
N ALA A 121 5.76 0.65 14.41
CA ALA A 121 6.92 -0.24 14.32
C ALA A 121 7.85 0.20 13.17
N TYR A 122 9.15 0.00 13.30
CA TYR A 122 10.06 0.22 12.18
C TYR A 122 9.75 -0.74 11.03
N THR A 123 10.09 -0.32 9.82
CA THR A 123 9.85 -1.08 8.59
C THR A 123 11.12 -1.08 7.75
N ASN A 124 11.12 -1.84 6.65
CA ASN A 124 12.24 -1.92 5.72
C ASN A 124 12.62 -0.58 5.05
N ASP A 125 11.85 0.49 5.28
CA ASP A 125 12.18 1.86 4.87
C ASP A 125 13.24 2.51 5.80
N GLN A 126 13.59 1.89 6.93
CA GLN A 126 14.61 2.36 7.87
C GLN A 126 15.86 1.49 7.77
N ASN A 127 17.02 2.10 8.02
CA ASN A 127 18.26 1.33 8.11
C ASN A 127 18.28 0.50 9.40
N LEU A 128 18.77 -0.73 9.32
CA LEU A 128 18.94 -1.59 10.50
C LEU A 128 20.17 -1.18 11.34
N VAL A 129 21.20 -0.67 10.68
CA VAL A 129 22.38 -0.06 11.28
C VAL A 129 22.50 1.40 10.85
N ASP A 130 23.21 2.23 11.59
CA ASP A 130 23.44 3.63 11.25
C ASP A 130 24.06 3.75 9.86
N ASN A 131 23.36 4.41 8.94
CA ASN A 131 23.84 4.63 7.58
C ASN A 131 23.09 5.81 6.92
N MET A 132 23.60 6.28 5.79
CA MET A 132 22.98 7.35 5.01
C MET A 132 21.58 6.96 4.54
N HIS A 133 20.64 7.90 4.63
CA HIS A 133 19.28 7.73 4.16
C HIS A 133 18.74 9.06 3.63
N SER A 134 17.91 9.04 2.58
CA SER A 134 17.32 10.26 2.00
C SER A 134 16.51 11.07 3.00
N LYS A 135 15.91 10.40 3.98
CA LYS A 135 15.30 11.02 5.17
C LYS A 135 16.22 10.79 6.35
N TYR A 136 17.05 11.77 6.68
CA TYR A 136 18.17 11.66 7.63
C TYR A 136 17.86 10.89 8.91
N ARG A 137 16.69 11.16 9.54
CA ARG A 137 16.32 10.47 10.79
C ARG A 137 16.12 8.97 10.61
N ARG A 138 15.71 8.51 9.43
CA ARG A 138 15.53 7.07 9.12
C ARG A 138 16.84 6.35 8.85
N GLY A 139 17.96 7.06 8.83
CA GLY A 139 19.28 6.48 8.74
C GLY A 139 19.83 5.94 10.07
N ARG A 140 19.17 6.23 11.20
CA ARG A 140 19.56 5.68 12.49
C ARG A 140 19.09 4.23 12.62
N ALA A 141 19.90 3.42 13.33
CA ALA A 141 19.64 2.01 13.57
C ALA A 141 18.23 1.77 14.14
N ALA A 142 17.35 1.19 13.33
CA ALA A 142 15.92 1.11 13.59
C ALA A 142 15.58 0.32 14.87
N ALA A 143 16.33 -0.74 15.16
CA ALA A 143 16.10 -1.60 16.32
C ALA A 143 16.53 -0.96 17.66
N MET A 144 17.22 0.20 17.61
CA MET A 144 17.79 0.82 18.81
C MET A 144 17.36 2.27 19.01
N ASN A 145 16.56 2.84 18.09
CA ASN A 145 16.20 4.25 18.14
C ASN A 145 14.72 4.47 17.91
N MET A 146 14.14 5.40 18.66
CA MET A 146 12.88 6.03 18.31
C MET A 146 13.14 7.18 17.36
N VAL A 147 12.38 7.25 16.27
CA VAL A 147 12.61 8.21 15.20
C VAL A 147 11.35 9.00 14.90
N ILE A 148 11.39 10.30 15.19
CA ILE A 148 10.34 11.22 14.72
C ILE A 148 10.50 11.38 13.22
N THR A 149 9.43 11.15 12.48
CA THR A 149 9.46 11.20 11.02
C THR A 149 8.20 11.85 10.45
N GLU A 150 8.28 12.28 9.21
CA GLU A 150 7.13 12.78 8.50
C GLU A 150 6.16 11.64 8.15
N THR A 151 4.88 11.96 8.17
CA THR A 151 3.82 11.08 7.68
C THR A 151 2.87 11.84 6.77
N GLY A 152 2.47 11.18 5.69
CA GLY A 152 1.40 11.67 4.81
C GLY A 152 0.01 11.18 5.22
N ALA A 153 -0.14 10.58 6.41
CA ALA A 153 -1.37 9.91 6.80
C ALA A 153 -2.60 10.84 6.81
N GLY A 154 -2.46 12.05 7.36
CA GLY A 154 -3.55 13.04 7.35
C GLY A 154 -4.04 13.37 5.93
N LYS A 155 -3.11 13.63 5.00
CA LYS A 155 -3.44 13.88 3.59
C LYS A 155 -3.96 12.62 2.87
N ALA A 156 -3.49 11.43 3.26
CA ALA A 156 -3.91 10.18 2.64
C ALA A 156 -5.36 9.82 2.99
N VAL A 157 -5.86 10.23 4.15
CA VAL A 157 -7.26 10.07 4.54
C VAL A 157 -8.19 10.76 3.56
N ASP A 158 -7.79 11.89 2.97
CA ASP A 158 -8.59 12.65 2.01
C ASP A 158 -8.95 11.85 0.73
N LYS A 159 -8.12 10.87 0.38
CA LYS A 159 -8.38 9.97 -0.75
C LYS A 159 -9.53 8.99 -0.48
N CYS A 160 -9.82 8.71 0.78
CA CYS A 160 -10.85 7.77 1.19
C CYS A 160 -12.07 8.46 1.81
N ILE A 161 -11.86 9.64 2.44
CA ILE A 161 -12.90 10.48 3.05
C ILE A 161 -12.64 11.91 2.58
N PRO A 162 -13.23 12.32 1.45
CA PRO A 162 -12.98 13.63 0.85
C PRO A 162 -13.27 14.80 1.82
N GLY A 163 -12.40 15.80 1.83
CA GLY A 163 -12.51 17.00 2.68
C GLY A 163 -12.02 16.82 4.11
N LEU A 164 -11.74 15.59 4.57
CA LEU A 164 -11.29 15.38 5.94
C LEU A 164 -9.78 15.61 6.11
N GLY A 165 -8.98 15.32 5.08
CA GLY A 165 -7.53 15.46 5.14
C GLY A 165 -7.04 16.88 5.41
N GLN A 166 -7.80 17.89 5.01
CA GLN A 166 -7.48 19.31 5.26
C GLN A 166 -7.72 19.73 6.72
N LYS A 167 -8.54 19.00 7.45
CA LYS A 167 -8.87 19.25 8.85
C LYS A 167 -7.88 18.56 9.82
N LEU A 168 -6.97 17.73 9.28
CA LEU A 168 -6.06 16.91 10.05
C LEU A 168 -4.61 17.35 9.89
N THR A 169 -3.94 17.52 11.03
CA THR A 169 -2.47 17.51 11.09
C THR A 169 -2.00 16.11 11.45
N SER A 170 -0.75 15.78 11.13
CA SER A 170 -0.23 14.44 11.40
C SER A 170 1.26 14.43 11.69
N SER A 171 1.66 13.59 12.65
CA SER A 171 3.03 13.26 12.98
C SER A 171 3.21 11.75 13.15
N ALA A 172 4.46 11.30 13.14
CA ALA A 172 4.76 9.89 13.33
C ALA A 172 6.06 9.69 14.11
N ILE A 173 6.03 8.71 15.00
CA ILE A 173 7.20 8.21 15.71
C ILE A 173 7.38 6.75 15.30
N ARG A 174 8.55 6.39 14.80
CA ARG A 174 8.96 5.01 14.59
C ARG A 174 9.59 4.48 15.85
N VAL A 175 9.19 3.30 16.27
CA VAL A 175 9.63 2.66 17.52
C VAL A 175 10.20 1.27 17.26
N PRO A 176 11.17 0.82 18.08
CA PRO A 176 11.85 -0.48 17.91
C PRO A 176 11.01 -1.62 18.48
N VAL A 177 9.86 -1.91 17.84
CA VAL A 177 8.95 -3.03 18.19
C VAL A 177 8.64 -3.86 16.97
#